data_e435fdc318cf35ef470ec24adc3c057d
#
_entry.id   e435fdc318cf35ef470ec24adc3c057d
#
_cell.length_a   1.000
_cell.length_b   1.000
_cell.length_c   1.000
_cell.angle_alpha   90.00
_cell.angle_beta   90.00
_cell.angle_gamma   90.00
#
_symmetry.space_group_name_H-M   'P 1'
#
loop_
_entity.id
_entity.type
_entity.pdbx_description
1 polymer ?
#
loop_
_entity_poly.entity_id
_entity_poly.type
_entity_poly.pdbx_seq_one_letter_code
_entity_poly.pdbx_strand_id
1 'polypeptide(L)'
;TVEGLDIGIGANCIYPIIGNETYQWSFVGTDIDENAIQNCKKIITENPKLIDAISLQLQVEPRFIFKNIILPEDKFAFTICNPPFHSSQEEATKASLRKVNNLEDKKSSKPILNFGGQNAELWCTGGEIGFITQMIYESVKYPLQVFWFTTLVSKKDNLRSIYKTLNKV
;
A
#
# COMPACT_ATOMS: atom_id res chain seq x y z
N THR A 1 8.85 -19.95 -7.70
CA THR A 1 8.73 -19.04 -6.56
C THR A 1 7.46 -18.23 -6.74
N VAL A 2 6.71 -18.01 -5.67
CA VAL A 2 5.52 -17.15 -5.69
C VAL A 2 6.00 -15.72 -5.60
N GLU A 3 5.57 -14.85 -6.52
CA GLU A 3 5.89 -13.43 -6.52
C GLU A 3 4.64 -12.59 -6.29
N GLY A 4 4.70 -11.69 -5.31
CA GLY A 4 3.64 -10.73 -4.97
C GLY A 4 4.01 -9.32 -5.39
N LEU A 5 2.98 -8.49 -5.60
CA LEU A 5 3.13 -7.05 -5.84
C LEU A 5 2.52 -6.29 -4.66
N ASP A 6 3.37 -5.60 -3.88
CA ASP A 6 2.93 -4.79 -2.73
C ASP A 6 2.72 -3.34 -3.15
N ILE A 7 1.47 -2.88 -3.08
CA ILE A 7 1.04 -1.54 -3.49
C ILE A 7 0.99 -0.62 -2.27
N GLY A 8 1.83 0.42 -2.28
CA GLY A 8 2.02 1.29 -1.11
C GLY A 8 2.79 0.53 -0.03
N ILE A 9 4.03 0.11 -0.36
CA ILE A 9 4.89 -0.69 0.53
C ILE A 9 5.16 0.00 1.87
N GLY A 10 5.06 1.34 1.90
CA GLY A 10 5.36 2.16 3.06
C GLY A 10 6.82 2.11 3.49
N ALA A 11 7.16 2.83 4.55
CA ALA A 11 8.54 2.97 5.00
C ALA A 11 9.15 1.70 5.64
N ASN A 12 8.32 0.72 5.99
CA ASN A 12 8.73 -0.44 6.81
C ASN A 12 8.81 -1.76 6.02
N CYS A 13 8.34 -1.82 4.77
CA CYS A 13 8.39 -3.03 3.92
C CYS A 13 7.77 -4.28 4.59
N ILE A 14 6.72 -4.11 5.40
CA ILE A 14 6.27 -5.13 6.36
C ILE A 14 5.71 -6.38 5.71
N TYR A 15 4.86 -6.24 4.66
CA TYR A 15 4.26 -7.39 3.99
C TYR A 15 5.29 -8.25 3.25
N PRO A 16 6.20 -7.65 2.45
CA PRO A 16 7.29 -8.40 1.82
C PRO A 16 8.19 -9.12 2.82
N ILE A 17 8.56 -8.48 3.95
CA ILE A 17 9.38 -9.12 4.99
C ILE A 17 8.66 -10.34 5.57
N ILE A 18 7.39 -10.20 5.97
CA ILE A 18 6.61 -11.31 6.55
C ILE A 18 6.41 -12.41 5.52
N GLY A 19 6.05 -12.06 4.28
CA GLY A 19 5.82 -13.02 3.21
C GLY A 19 7.08 -13.80 2.84
N ASN A 20 8.23 -13.13 2.79
CA ASN A 20 9.51 -13.80 2.53
C ASN A 20 9.93 -14.70 3.70
N GLU A 21 9.93 -14.20 4.94
CA GLU A 21 10.35 -14.98 6.10
C GLU A 21 9.47 -16.19 6.36
N THR A 22 8.14 -16.07 6.12
CA THR A 22 7.20 -17.15 6.42
C THR A 22 7.05 -18.16 5.29
N TYR A 23 7.05 -17.70 4.03
CA TYR A 23 6.67 -18.50 2.87
C TYR A 23 7.73 -18.55 1.78
N GLN A 24 8.86 -17.88 1.94
CA GLN A 24 9.92 -17.75 0.93
C GLN A 24 9.40 -17.13 -0.38
N TRP A 25 8.39 -16.24 -0.29
CA TRP A 25 7.90 -15.49 -1.43
C TRP A 25 8.82 -14.34 -1.80
N SER A 26 8.86 -13.99 -3.08
CA SER A 26 9.48 -12.76 -3.56
C SER A 26 8.45 -11.66 -3.77
N PHE A 27 8.90 -10.41 -3.80
CA PHE A 27 8.01 -9.26 -3.94
C PHE A 27 8.61 -8.17 -4.82
N VAL A 28 7.74 -7.52 -5.58
CA VAL A 28 7.96 -6.16 -6.06
C VAL A 28 7.17 -5.22 -5.15
N GLY A 29 7.85 -4.29 -4.47
CA GLY A 29 7.20 -3.30 -3.62
C GLY A 29 7.16 -1.94 -4.30
N THR A 30 6.00 -1.28 -4.27
CA THR A 30 5.83 0.02 -4.92
C THR A 30 5.33 1.07 -3.95
N ASP A 31 5.75 2.32 -4.16
CA ASP A 31 5.24 3.47 -3.44
C ASP A 31 5.30 4.73 -4.31
N ILE A 32 4.50 5.74 -4.00
CA ILE A 32 4.57 7.08 -4.58
C ILE A 32 5.54 7.99 -3.81
N ASP A 33 5.89 7.62 -2.56
CA ASP A 33 6.82 8.35 -1.71
C ASP A 33 8.24 7.82 -1.87
N GLU A 34 9.11 8.65 -2.43
CA GLU A 34 10.52 8.31 -2.59
C GLU A 34 11.22 8.03 -1.26
N ASN A 35 10.83 8.70 -0.16
CA ASN A 35 11.40 8.44 1.17
C ASN A 35 11.03 7.05 1.69
N ALA A 36 9.80 6.59 1.44
CA ALA A 36 9.39 5.23 1.76
C ALA A 36 10.25 4.21 1.01
N ILE A 37 10.44 4.39 -0.30
CA ILE A 37 11.32 3.55 -1.13
C ILE A 37 12.76 3.55 -0.59
N GLN A 38 13.33 4.71 -0.24
CA GLN A 38 14.70 4.79 0.28
C GLN A 38 14.84 4.11 1.66
N ASN A 39 13.84 4.21 2.52
CA ASN A 39 13.83 3.51 3.80
C ASN A 39 13.75 1.98 3.61
N CYS A 40 12.87 1.50 2.74
CA CYS A 40 12.80 0.08 2.39
C CYS A 40 14.13 -0.41 1.82
N LYS A 41 14.78 0.36 0.95
CA LYS A 41 16.08 0.03 0.39
C LYS A 41 17.14 -0.16 1.47
N LYS A 42 17.17 0.69 2.50
CA LYS A 42 18.07 0.52 3.65
C LYS A 42 17.80 -0.78 4.39
N ILE A 43 16.52 -1.06 4.71
CA ILE A 43 16.10 -2.28 5.39
C ILE A 43 16.56 -3.52 4.59
N ILE A 44 16.31 -3.54 3.28
CA ILE A 44 16.70 -4.65 2.40
C ILE A 44 18.21 -4.82 2.38
N THR A 45 18.97 -3.72 2.23
CA THR A 45 20.44 -3.77 2.16
C THR A 45 21.07 -4.26 3.47
N GLU A 46 20.48 -3.94 4.61
CA GLU A 46 20.93 -4.40 5.94
C GLU A 46 20.54 -5.85 6.25
N ASN A 47 19.69 -6.47 5.41
CA ASN A 47 19.20 -7.84 5.58
C ASN A 47 19.50 -8.70 4.34
N PRO A 48 20.65 -9.40 4.29
CA PRO A 48 21.09 -10.14 3.09
C PRO A 48 20.07 -11.10 2.50
N LYS A 49 19.21 -11.72 3.33
CA LYS A 49 18.14 -12.61 2.88
C LYS A 49 17.09 -11.92 1.98
N LEU A 50 16.93 -10.60 2.12
CA LEU A 50 15.90 -9.84 1.40
C LEU A 50 16.40 -9.29 0.07
N ILE A 51 17.73 -9.25 -0.17
CA ILE A 51 18.33 -8.60 -1.34
C ILE A 51 17.80 -9.19 -2.65
N ASP A 52 17.73 -10.51 -2.75
CA ASP A 52 17.25 -11.21 -3.94
C ASP A 52 15.73 -11.50 -3.90
N ALA A 53 15.09 -11.20 -2.78
CA ALA A 53 13.68 -11.51 -2.57
C ALA A 53 12.75 -10.31 -2.77
N ILE A 54 13.25 -9.07 -2.61
CA ILE A 54 12.42 -7.87 -2.67
C ILE A 54 13.06 -6.84 -3.59
N SER A 55 12.36 -6.50 -4.65
CA SER A 55 12.69 -5.37 -5.53
C SER A 55 11.77 -4.19 -5.27
N LEU A 56 12.23 -2.97 -5.56
CA LEU A 56 11.50 -1.73 -5.29
C LEU A 56 11.30 -0.92 -6.54
N GLN A 57 10.12 -0.35 -6.71
CA GLN A 57 9.77 0.53 -7.81
C GLN A 57 9.06 1.79 -7.29
N LEU A 58 9.47 2.97 -7.75
CA LEU A 58 8.76 4.22 -7.48
C LEU A 58 7.63 4.41 -8.49
N GLN A 59 6.40 4.60 -8.04
CA GLN A 59 5.30 5.04 -8.90
C GLN A 59 5.39 6.55 -9.12
N VAL A 60 5.97 6.95 -10.23
CA VAL A 60 6.22 8.35 -10.57
C VAL A 60 4.97 9.14 -11.00
N GLU A 61 3.89 8.43 -11.33
CA GLU A 61 2.58 9.02 -11.67
C GLU A 61 1.53 8.66 -10.60
N PRO A 62 1.37 9.44 -9.51
CA PRO A 62 0.49 9.09 -8.37
C PRO A 62 -0.99 8.85 -8.72
N ARG A 63 -1.41 9.32 -9.91
CA ARG A 63 -2.76 9.07 -10.44
C ARG A 63 -2.98 7.64 -10.93
N PHE A 64 -1.96 6.81 -11.00
CA PHE A 64 -2.04 5.41 -11.41
C PHE A 64 -1.53 4.50 -10.31
N ILE A 65 -2.08 3.26 -10.27
CA ILE A 65 -1.68 2.22 -9.33
C ILE A 65 -0.75 1.23 -10.04
N PHE A 66 -1.17 0.70 -11.16
CA PHE A 66 -0.46 -0.37 -11.88
C PHE A 66 0.28 0.09 -13.13
N LYS A 67 -0.15 1.20 -13.74
CA LYS A 67 0.49 1.72 -14.95
C LYS A 67 1.96 2.06 -14.69
N ASN A 68 2.85 1.62 -15.60
CA ASN A 68 4.31 1.74 -15.52
C ASN A 68 4.95 0.89 -14.39
N ILE A 69 4.15 0.17 -13.60
CA ILE A 69 4.60 -0.77 -12.58
C ILE A 69 4.52 -2.19 -13.13
N ILE A 70 3.38 -2.58 -13.69
CA ILE A 70 3.18 -3.92 -14.26
C ILE A 70 3.54 -3.85 -15.75
N LEU A 71 4.54 -4.63 -16.14
CA LEU A 71 4.99 -4.80 -17.52
C LEU A 71 4.28 -5.99 -18.19
N PRO A 72 4.24 -6.06 -19.52
CA PRO A 72 3.57 -7.16 -20.23
C PRO A 72 4.12 -8.55 -19.90
N GLU A 73 5.40 -8.64 -19.58
CA GLU A 73 6.10 -9.89 -19.23
C GLU A 73 5.95 -10.32 -17.78
N ASP A 74 5.50 -9.45 -16.90
CA ASP A 74 5.37 -9.73 -15.46
C ASP A 74 4.30 -10.78 -15.18
N LYS A 75 4.50 -11.54 -14.11
CA LYS A 75 3.59 -12.57 -13.62
C LYS A 75 3.55 -12.56 -12.11
N PHE A 76 2.59 -11.86 -11.54
CA PHE A 76 2.36 -11.82 -10.09
C PHE A 76 1.28 -12.83 -9.70
N ALA A 77 1.55 -13.61 -8.67
CA ALA A 77 0.54 -14.49 -8.08
C ALA A 77 -0.58 -13.67 -7.42
N PHE A 78 -0.23 -12.55 -6.80
CA PHE A 78 -1.20 -11.65 -6.18
C PHE A 78 -0.67 -10.23 -6.06
N THR A 79 -1.59 -9.27 -5.92
CA THR A 79 -1.26 -7.97 -5.33
C THR A 79 -1.64 -7.97 -3.85
N ILE A 80 -0.94 -7.18 -3.03
CA ILE A 80 -1.36 -6.86 -1.67
C ILE A 80 -1.35 -5.34 -1.52
N CYS A 81 -2.31 -4.80 -0.79
CA CYS A 81 -2.39 -3.36 -0.57
C CYS A 81 -3.05 -3.06 0.77
N ASN A 82 -2.45 -2.14 1.51
CA ASN A 82 -3.07 -1.47 2.64
C ASN A 82 -3.39 -0.03 2.21
N PRO A 83 -4.59 0.24 1.68
CA PRO A 83 -4.88 1.50 1.02
C PRO A 83 -4.90 2.68 2.00
N PRO A 84 -4.69 3.92 1.54
CA PRO A 84 -4.84 5.11 2.37
C PRO A 84 -6.30 5.23 2.85
N PHE A 85 -6.47 5.42 4.17
CA PHE A 85 -7.80 5.35 4.82
C PHE A 85 -8.58 6.66 4.77
N HIS A 86 -7.90 7.81 4.67
CA HIS A 86 -8.48 9.13 4.81
C HIS A 86 -8.66 9.82 3.46
N SER A 87 -9.70 10.65 3.35
CA SER A 87 -10.00 11.42 2.14
C SER A 87 -9.25 12.75 2.05
N SER A 88 -8.63 13.18 3.18
CA SER A 88 -7.85 14.41 3.25
C SER A 88 -6.77 14.34 4.34
N GLN A 89 -5.74 15.17 4.21
CA GLN A 89 -4.69 15.34 5.21
C GLN A 89 -5.26 15.81 6.57
N GLU A 90 -6.29 16.65 6.56
CA GLU A 90 -6.93 17.14 7.79
C GLU A 90 -7.61 16.01 8.54
N GLU A 91 -8.29 15.11 7.84
CA GLU A 91 -8.92 13.93 8.42
C GLU A 91 -7.88 12.98 9.02
N ALA A 92 -6.79 12.71 8.30
CA ALA A 92 -5.68 11.90 8.77
C ALA A 92 -5.03 12.48 10.04
N THR A 93 -4.79 13.80 10.06
CA THR A 93 -4.22 14.50 11.22
C THR A 93 -5.16 14.43 12.44
N LYS A 94 -6.46 14.66 12.26
CA LYS A 94 -7.46 14.55 13.34
C LYS A 94 -7.54 13.14 13.90
N ALA A 95 -7.46 12.12 13.05
CA ALA A 95 -7.48 10.72 13.49
C ALA A 95 -6.22 10.35 14.28
N SER A 96 -5.05 10.80 13.85
CA SER A 96 -3.78 10.61 14.56
C SER A 96 -3.78 11.28 15.93
N LEU A 97 -4.27 12.52 16.02
CA LEU A 97 -4.42 13.23 17.30
C LEU A 97 -5.37 12.51 18.27
N ARG A 98 -6.49 11.97 17.79
CA ARG A 98 -7.41 11.19 18.62
C ARG A 98 -6.77 9.91 19.16
N LYS A 99 -5.94 9.21 18.37
CA LYS A 99 -5.22 8.01 18.82
C LYS A 99 -4.22 8.35 19.91
N VAL A 100 -3.43 9.39 19.73
CA VAL A 100 -2.45 9.84 20.74
C VAL A 100 -3.14 10.26 22.04
N ASN A 101 -4.21 11.05 21.97
CA ASN A 101 -4.96 11.50 23.13
C ASN A 101 -5.69 10.38 23.89
N ASN A 102 -6.00 9.26 23.21
CA ASN A 102 -6.60 8.07 23.83
C ASN A 102 -5.55 7.14 24.47
N LEU A 103 -4.28 7.23 24.07
CA LEU A 103 -3.19 6.42 24.61
C LEU A 103 -2.43 7.12 25.74
N GLU A 104 -2.46 8.43 25.76
CA GLU A 104 -1.85 9.26 26.81
C GLU A 104 -2.98 10.02 27.52
N ASP A 105 -3.07 9.90 28.85
CA ASP A 105 -3.98 10.69 29.71
C ASP A 105 -3.68 12.22 29.68
N LYS A 106 -2.85 12.69 28.76
CA LYS A 106 -2.48 14.10 28.56
C LYS A 106 -2.81 14.55 27.14
N LYS A 107 -3.56 15.64 27.04
CA LYS A 107 -3.83 16.34 25.78
C LYS A 107 -2.51 16.82 25.14
N SER A 108 -2.01 16.10 24.15
CA SER A 108 -0.91 16.55 23.30
C SER A 108 -1.46 17.39 22.15
N SER A 109 -0.88 18.55 21.91
CA SER A 109 -1.23 19.44 20.80
C SER A 109 -0.43 19.17 19.52
N LYS A 110 0.54 18.24 19.58
CA LYS A 110 1.36 17.85 18.41
C LYS A 110 1.12 16.40 18.03
N PRO A 111 0.80 16.10 16.78
CA PRO A 111 0.69 14.73 16.30
C PRO A 111 2.09 14.09 16.36
N ILE A 112 2.25 13.05 17.17
CA ILE A 112 3.43 12.19 17.10
C ILE A 112 3.12 11.16 16.01
N LEU A 113 3.68 11.36 14.83
CA LEU A 113 3.63 10.41 13.71
C LEU A 113 4.65 9.29 14.00
N ASN A 114 4.29 8.32 14.84
CA ASN A 114 5.22 7.33 15.38
C ASN A 114 5.39 6.07 14.50
N PHE A 115 5.03 6.10 13.21
CA PHE A 115 5.17 4.92 12.36
C PHE A 115 5.97 5.15 11.07
N GLY A 116 6.80 6.20 11.00
CA GLY A 116 7.63 6.45 9.81
C GLY A 116 6.84 6.82 8.54
N GLY A 117 5.51 6.70 8.57
CA GLY A 117 4.64 7.05 7.47
C GLY A 117 4.48 8.55 7.30
N GLN A 118 4.88 9.05 6.15
CA GLN A 118 4.62 10.43 5.76
C GLN A 118 3.17 10.59 5.27
N ASN A 119 2.72 11.82 5.06
CA ASN A 119 1.34 12.18 4.72
C ASN A 119 0.72 11.39 3.55
N ALA A 120 1.52 10.90 2.61
CA ALA A 120 1.06 10.15 1.44
C ALA A 120 0.47 8.77 1.77
N GLU A 121 0.91 8.12 2.86
CA GLU A 121 0.40 6.81 3.27
C GLU A 121 -0.99 6.88 3.94
N LEU A 122 -1.40 8.05 4.37
CA LEU A 122 -2.58 8.21 5.23
C LEU A 122 -3.82 8.69 4.50
N TRP A 123 -3.68 9.36 3.34
CA TRP A 123 -4.83 9.93 2.64
C TRP A 123 -4.65 9.98 1.11
N CYS A 124 -5.75 9.88 0.39
CA CYS A 124 -5.85 10.15 -1.04
C CYS A 124 -7.20 10.76 -1.38
N THR A 125 -7.31 11.38 -2.55
CA THR A 125 -8.58 11.92 -3.04
C THR A 125 -9.64 10.83 -3.14
N GLY A 126 -10.76 10.99 -2.44
CA GLY A 126 -11.81 9.97 -2.36
C GLY A 126 -11.57 8.89 -1.29
N GLY A 127 -10.45 8.93 -0.55
CA GLY A 127 -10.12 7.99 0.52
C GLY A 127 -10.05 6.54 0.05
N GLU A 128 -10.24 5.62 0.98
CA GLU A 128 -10.19 4.17 0.73
C GLU A 128 -11.08 3.73 -0.45
N ILE A 129 -12.33 4.22 -0.53
CA ILE A 129 -13.24 3.87 -1.63
C ILE A 129 -12.71 4.36 -2.97
N GLY A 130 -12.21 5.60 -3.04
CA GLY A 130 -11.65 6.17 -4.26
C GLY A 130 -10.46 5.35 -4.75
N PHE A 131 -9.54 5.02 -3.86
CA PHE A 131 -8.37 4.22 -4.16
C PHE A 131 -8.73 2.82 -4.66
N ILE A 132 -9.58 2.09 -3.92
CA ILE A 132 -9.99 0.73 -4.30
C ILE A 132 -10.79 0.74 -5.61
N THR A 133 -11.63 1.76 -5.84
CA THR A 133 -12.36 1.93 -7.11
C THR A 133 -11.40 2.07 -8.28
N GLN A 134 -10.37 2.89 -8.14
CA GLN A 134 -9.33 3.05 -9.15
C GLN A 134 -8.55 1.75 -9.38
N MET A 135 -8.18 1.06 -8.30
CA MET A 135 -7.51 -0.24 -8.36
C MET A 135 -8.32 -1.26 -9.18
N ILE A 136 -9.63 -1.34 -8.96
CA ILE A 136 -10.54 -2.22 -9.71
C ILE A 136 -10.56 -1.84 -11.21
N TYR A 137 -10.72 -0.56 -11.56
CA TYR A 137 -10.73 -0.15 -12.96
C TYR A 137 -9.37 -0.33 -13.67
N GLU A 138 -8.26 -0.16 -12.95
CA GLU A 138 -6.95 -0.42 -13.54
C GLU A 138 -6.66 -1.92 -13.70
N SER A 139 -7.11 -2.78 -12.76
CA SER A 139 -6.84 -4.21 -12.76
C SER A 139 -7.30 -4.92 -14.05
N VAL A 140 -8.38 -4.43 -14.66
CA VAL A 140 -8.93 -4.98 -15.93
C VAL A 140 -7.90 -4.96 -17.08
N LYS A 141 -6.90 -4.08 -16.99
CA LYS A 141 -5.86 -3.96 -18.02
C LYS A 141 -4.74 -5.00 -17.89
N TYR A 142 -4.72 -5.74 -16.79
CA TYR A 142 -3.64 -6.67 -16.43
C TYR A 142 -4.14 -8.10 -16.12
N PRO A 143 -5.10 -8.66 -16.92
CA PRO A 143 -5.73 -9.94 -16.61
C PRO A 143 -4.79 -11.14 -16.77
N LEU A 144 -3.66 -10.95 -17.47
CA LEU A 144 -2.68 -12.01 -17.72
C LEU A 144 -1.42 -11.86 -16.86
N GLN A 145 -1.26 -10.72 -16.17
CA GLN A 145 -0.09 -10.38 -15.36
C GLN A 145 -0.29 -10.66 -13.88
N VAL A 146 -1.53 -10.61 -13.38
CA VAL A 146 -1.85 -10.80 -11.98
C VAL A 146 -2.95 -11.83 -11.82
N PHE A 147 -2.72 -12.85 -10.99
CA PHE A 147 -3.70 -13.90 -10.76
C PHE A 147 -4.78 -13.49 -9.75
N TRP A 148 -4.38 -12.82 -8.65
CA TRP A 148 -5.29 -12.29 -7.64
C TRP A 148 -5.00 -10.82 -7.33
N PHE A 149 -5.96 -9.95 -7.57
CA PHE A 149 -5.91 -8.58 -7.06
C PHE A 149 -6.51 -8.53 -5.67
N THR A 150 -5.72 -8.18 -4.65
CA THR A 150 -6.18 -8.12 -3.26
C THR A 150 -5.87 -6.78 -2.59
N THR A 151 -6.74 -6.37 -1.68
CA THR A 151 -6.56 -5.17 -0.86
C THR A 151 -7.27 -5.31 0.48
N LEU A 152 -6.77 -4.65 1.50
CA LEU A 152 -7.49 -4.49 2.76
C LEU A 152 -8.66 -3.51 2.59
N VAL A 153 -9.69 -3.72 3.39
CA VAL A 153 -10.85 -2.81 3.50
C VAL A 153 -11.09 -2.51 4.97
N SER A 154 -10.87 -1.27 5.40
CA SER A 154 -10.95 -0.88 6.80
C SER A 154 -12.38 -0.74 7.32
N LYS A 155 -13.32 -0.38 6.45
CA LYS A 155 -14.72 -0.11 6.82
C LYS A 155 -15.67 -1.06 6.10
N LYS A 156 -16.43 -1.86 6.86
CA LYS A 156 -17.45 -2.78 6.32
C LYS A 156 -18.45 -2.07 5.39
N ASP A 157 -18.81 -0.84 5.70
CA ASP A 157 -19.77 -0.06 4.90
C ASP A 157 -19.27 0.22 3.48
N ASN A 158 -17.96 0.25 3.26
CA ASN A 158 -17.35 0.44 1.96
C ASN A 158 -17.55 -0.75 1.02
N LEU A 159 -17.74 -1.97 1.55
CA LEU A 159 -17.90 -3.19 0.75
C LEU A 159 -19.04 -3.10 -0.26
N ARG A 160 -20.18 -2.48 0.11
CA ARG A 160 -21.31 -2.33 -0.81
C ARG A 160 -20.93 -1.53 -2.07
N SER A 161 -20.15 -0.48 -1.93
CA SER A 161 -19.68 0.33 -3.04
C SER A 161 -18.65 -0.41 -3.88
N ILE A 162 -17.74 -1.13 -3.22
CA ILE A 162 -16.69 -1.94 -3.85
C ILE A 162 -17.32 -3.04 -4.71
N TYR A 163 -18.28 -3.82 -4.17
CA TYR A 163 -19.00 -4.84 -4.95
C TYR A 163 -19.77 -4.28 -6.14
N LYS A 164 -20.38 -3.08 -5.99
CA LYS A 164 -21.01 -2.42 -7.14
C LYS A 164 -20.00 -2.06 -8.24
N THR A 165 -18.78 -1.71 -7.86
CA THR A 165 -17.73 -1.41 -8.85
C THR A 165 -17.22 -2.68 -9.51
N LEU A 166 -16.98 -3.74 -8.74
CA LEU A 166 -16.57 -5.06 -9.27
C LEU A 166 -17.57 -5.63 -10.29
N ASN A 167 -18.88 -5.42 -10.08
CA ASN A 167 -19.91 -5.87 -11.02
C ASN A 167 -19.99 -5.06 -12.33
N LYS A 168 -19.19 -4.00 -12.49
CA LYS A 168 -19.17 -3.17 -13.70
C LYS A 168 -17.99 -3.48 -14.63
N VAL A 169 -17.01 -4.19 -14.13
CA VAL A 169 -15.78 -4.60 -14.82
C VAL A 169 -15.77 -6.12 -15.01
#